data_08e26c37fd72f61ddb01771768d2ea12
#
_entry.id   08e26c37fd72f61ddb01771768d2ea12
#
_cell.length_a   1.000
_cell.length_b   1.000
_cell.length_c   1.000
_cell.angle_alpha   90.00
_cell.angle_beta   90.00
_cell.angle_gamma   90.00
#
_symmetry.space_group_name_H-M   'P 1'
#
loop_
_entity.id
_entity.type
_entity.pdbx_description
1 polymer ?
#
loop_
_entity_poly.entity_id
_entity_poly.type
_entity_poly.pdbx_seq_one_letter_code
_entity_poly.pdbx_strand_id
1 'polypeptide(L)'
;ENGVDYEISLDELVKETFEHVKKMSYDVVRKNVLQFLEANDRMSKPVKVNFRVKSSMNRAETLDHEFFHELSRHKCTMELTPMDEDSLANWAGRFDKEAFYKSHLGETTSVENRSYKQYNKSNPSPCNQLWKWLVVYWDGKVVMCCVDMFATTPLGNLNENTVAEVWNGKTLHNFRKQMIRRKRFDIPLCQDCDLHLGWNYLKTYYGPDGKLARNLNFIS
;
A
#
# COMPACT_ATOMS: atom_id res chain seq x y z
N GLU A 1 -23.20 -2.15 -12.73
CA GLU A 1 -23.14 -1.05 -11.73
C GLU A 1 -21.73 -1.07 -11.14
N ASN A 2 -20.92 -0.11 -11.54
CA ASN A 2 -19.53 -0.01 -11.07
C ASN A 2 -19.53 0.71 -9.72
N GLY A 3 -19.57 -0.05 -8.63
CA GLY A 3 -19.36 0.48 -7.29
C GLY A 3 -17.92 0.91 -7.13
N VAL A 4 -17.69 2.03 -6.44
CA VAL A 4 -16.35 2.43 -6.00
C VAL A 4 -16.08 1.73 -4.68
N ASP A 5 -14.98 0.97 -4.61
CA ASP A 5 -14.49 0.38 -3.37
C ASP A 5 -13.51 1.37 -2.73
N TYR A 6 -13.62 1.57 -1.43
CA TYR A 6 -12.71 2.44 -0.67
C TYR A 6 -11.70 1.59 0.09
N GLU A 7 -10.43 1.94 -0.05
CA GLU A 7 -9.35 1.42 0.77
C GLU A 7 -8.77 2.57 1.61
N ILE A 8 -8.87 2.44 2.92
CA ILE A 8 -8.44 3.45 3.89
C ILE A 8 -7.24 2.91 4.65
N SER A 9 -6.10 3.57 4.52
CA SER A 9 -4.88 3.22 5.23
C SER A 9 -4.85 3.95 6.58
N LEU A 10 -5.14 3.22 7.66
CA LEU A 10 -5.04 3.76 9.02
C LEU A 10 -3.59 3.72 9.52
N ASP A 11 -2.85 2.68 9.11
CA ASP A 11 -1.45 2.41 9.41
C ASP A 11 -1.14 2.18 10.90
N GLU A 12 -1.80 2.86 11.85
CA GLU A 12 -1.58 2.70 13.28
C GLU A 12 -2.87 2.98 14.06
N LEU A 13 -3.06 2.27 15.18
CA LEU A 13 -4.20 2.47 16.09
C LEU A 13 -3.78 3.15 17.40
N VAL A 14 -2.51 3.06 17.79
CA VAL A 14 -1.98 3.76 18.97
C VAL A 14 -1.86 5.25 18.67
N LYS A 15 -2.53 6.08 19.45
CA LYS A 15 -2.64 7.53 19.21
C LYS A 15 -1.29 8.21 19.05
N GLU A 16 -0.39 7.99 20.00
CA GLU A 16 0.93 8.65 20.04
C GLU A 16 1.75 8.29 18.80
N THR A 17 1.76 7.01 18.43
CA THR A 17 2.47 6.50 17.25
C THR A 17 1.83 7.02 15.97
N PHE A 18 0.49 7.01 15.88
CA PHE A 18 -0.25 7.56 14.75
C PHE A 18 0.09 9.04 14.51
N GLU A 19 -0.03 9.87 15.55
CA GLU A 19 0.22 11.32 15.46
C GLU A 19 1.69 11.60 15.14
N HIS A 20 2.61 10.79 15.67
CA HIS A 20 4.03 10.91 15.33
C HIS A 20 4.31 10.59 13.85
N VAL A 21 3.75 9.51 13.33
CA VAL A 21 4.01 9.05 11.95
C VAL A 21 3.21 9.86 10.93
N LYS A 22 1.92 10.06 11.17
CA LYS A 22 1.02 10.70 10.20
C LYS A 22 1.03 12.22 10.26
N LYS A 23 1.52 12.82 11.36
CA LYS A 23 1.44 14.26 11.61
C LYS A 23 0.01 14.82 11.51
N MET A 24 -0.96 14.00 11.90
CA MET A 24 -2.40 14.30 11.89
C MET A 24 -2.97 14.01 13.26
N SER A 25 -4.03 14.73 13.66
CA SER A 25 -4.73 14.42 14.90
C SER A 25 -5.47 13.09 14.80
N TYR A 26 -5.11 12.16 15.65
CA TYR A 26 -5.75 10.84 15.76
C TYR A 26 -7.25 10.95 16.04
N ASP A 27 -7.65 11.82 17.00
CA ASP A 27 -9.05 11.96 17.40
C ASP A 27 -9.92 12.49 16.26
N VAL A 28 -9.39 13.41 15.46
CA VAL A 28 -10.08 13.94 14.28
C VAL A 28 -10.26 12.85 13.23
N VAL A 29 -9.21 12.08 12.96
CA VAL A 29 -9.27 10.97 11.97
C VAL A 29 -10.24 9.90 12.44
N ARG A 30 -10.14 9.43 13.71
CA ARG A 30 -11.06 8.46 14.29
C ARG A 30 -12.51 8.91 14.17
N LYS A 31 -12.81 10.14 14.58
CA LYS A 31 -14.16 10.73 14.45
C LYS A 31 -14.65 10.73 13.01
N ASN A 32 -13.83 11.21 12.05
CA ASN A 32 -14.25 11.29 10.66
C ASN A 32 -14.48 9.91 10.05
N VAL A 33 -13.65 8.93 10.38
CA VAL A 33 -13.80 7.54 9.93
C VAL A 33 -15.10 6.94 10.43
N LEU A 34 -15.42 7.11 11.73
CA LEU A 34 -16.65 6.58 12.31
C LEU A 34 -17.90 7.26 11.70
N GLN A 35 -17.87 8.58 11.53
CA GLN A 35 -18.96 9.31 10.88
C GLN A 35 -19.17 8.86 9.43
N PHE A 36 -18.08 8.61 8.69
CA PHE A 36 -18.16 8.08 7.32
C PHE A 36 -18.81 6.69 7.32
N LEU A 37 -18.39 5.79 8.20
CA LEU A 37 -18.95 4.45 8.30
C LEU A 37 -20.44 4.46 8.69
N GLU A 38 -20.82 5.28 9.66
CA GLU A 38 -22.23 5.47 10.03
C GLU A 38 -23.07 5.96 8.84
N ALA A 39 -22.56 6.92 8.08
CA ALA A 39 -23.24 7.42 6.89
C ALA A 39 -23.36 6.33 5.82
N ASN A 40 -22.28 5.56 5.59
CA ASN A 40 -22.26 4.45 4.65
C ASN A 40 -23.24 3.34 5.02
N ASP A 41 -23.33 2.98 6.29
CA ASP A 41 -24.23 1.93 6.78
C ASP A 41 -25.71 2.27 6.59
N ARG A 42 -26.06 3.58 6.57
CA ARG A 42 -27.43 4.09 6.33
C ARG A 42 -27.81 4.11 4.86
N MET A 43 -26.84 3.93 3.96
CA MET A 43 -27.13 3.96 2.53
C MET A 43 -27.87 2.70 2.08
N SER A 44 -28.81 2.84 1.18
CA SER A 44 -29.52 1.69 0.55
C SER A 44 -28.58 0.77 -0.24
N LYS A 45 -27.49 1.33 -0.76
CA LYS A 45 -26.40 0.61 -1.42
C LYS A 45 -25.06 1.10 -0.85
N PRO A 46 -24.63 0.56 0.30
CA PRO A 46 -23.37 0.96 0.89
C PRO A 46 -22.19 0.59 -0.03
N VAL A 47 -21.18 1.44 -0.06
CA VAL A 47 -19.92 1.15 -0.75
C VAL A 47 -19.10 0.17 0.09
N LYS A 48 -18.26 -0.62 -0.57
CA LYS A 48 -17.33 -1.47 0.14
C LYS A 48 -16.20 -0.65 0.71
N VAL A 49 -15.93 -0.86 1.99
CA VAL A 49 -14.84 -0.18 2.70
C VAL A 49 -13.89 -1.23 3.26
N ASN A 50 -12.62 -1.10 2.93
CA ASN A 50 -11.56 -1.92 3.49
C ASN A 50 -10.56 -1.02 4.23
N PHE A 51 -10.29 -1.33 5.49
CA PHE A 51 -9.24 -0.68 6.25
C PHE A 51 -7.97 -1.51 6.21
N ARG A 52 -6.87 -0.85 5.85
CA ARG A 52 -5.55 -1.42 5.99
C ARG A 52 -4.93 -0.88 7.27
N VAL A 53 -4.71 -1.78 8.24
CA VAL A 53 -4.11 -1.46 9.53
C VAL A 53 -2.71 -2.06 9.58
N LYS A 54 -1.71 -1.21 9.71
CA LYS A 54 -0.31 -1.60 9.96
C LYS A 54 0.02 -1.13 11.36
N SER A 55 -0.11 -2.01 12.35
CA SER A 55 0.08 -1.63 13.74
C SER A 55 1.43 -2.07 14.26
N SER A 56 2.02 -1.23 15.13
CA SER A 56 3.18 -1.59 15.95
C SER A 56 2.83 -2.60 17.05
N MET A 57 1.54 -2.75 17.37
CA MET A 57 1.03 -3.74 18.30
C MET A 57 1.06 -5.14 17.65
N ASN A 58 1.20 -6.17 18.49
CA ASN A 58 0.98 -7.53 18.03
C ASN A 58 -0.49 -7.75 17.64
N ARG A 59 -0.78 -8.89 17.01
CA ARG A 59 -2.11 -9.18 16.49
C ARG A 59 -3.19 -9.22 17.56
N ALA A 60 -2.89 -9.80 18.72
CA ALA A 60 -3.88 -9.94 19.80
C ALA A 60 -4.23 -8.56 20.38
N GLU A 61 -3.24 -7.74 20.63
CA GLU A 61 -3.41 -6.36 21.08
C GLU A 61 -4.18 -5.51 20.07
N THR A 62 -3.88 -5.66 18.76
CA THR A 62 -4.59 -4.96 17.70
C THR A 62 -6.07 -5.33 17.66
N LEU A 63 -6.39 -6.62 17.80
CA LEU A 63 -7.77 -7.11 17.82
C LEU A 63 -8.53 -6.67 19.07
N ASP A 64 -7.87 -6.48 20.20
CA ASP A 64 -8.45 -6.02 21.46
C ASP A 64 -8.50 -4.50 21.60
N HIS A 65 -7.98 -3.77 20.62
CA HIS A 65 -7.93 -2.30 20.67
C HIS A 65 -9.33 -1.68 20.48
N GLU A 66 -9.63 -0.65 21.28
CA GLU A 66 -10.96 0.02 21.29
C GLU A 66 -11.40 0.46 19.88
N PHE A 67 -10.50 1.13 19.13
CA PHE A 67 -10.84 1.61 17.80
C PHE A 67 -11.07 0.45 16.81
N PHE A 68 -10.39 -0.69 16.96
CA PHE A 68 -10.68 -1.88 16.19
C PHE A 68 -12.10 -2.42 16.46
N HIS A 69 -12.50 -2.45 17.72
CA HIS A 69 -13.85 -2.83 18.11
C HIS A 69 -14.91 -1.87 17.57
N GLU A 70 -14.65 -0.57 17.54
CA GLU A 70 -15.56 0.40 16.92
C GLU A 70 -15.73 0.13 15.43
N LEU A 71 -14.63 -0.01 14.69
CA LEU A 71 -14.66 -0.33 13.25
C LEU A 71 -15.43 -1.62 12.96
N SER A 72 -15.26 -2.64 13.81
CA SER A 72 -15.90 -3.95 13.63
C SER A 72 -17.44 -3.94 13.79
N ARG A 73 -18.01 -2.85 14.30
CA ARG A 73 -19.48 -2.66 14.38
C ARG A 73 -20.11 -2.24 13.06
N HIS A 74 -19.28 -1.84 12.09
CA HIS A 74 -19.71 -1.32 10.79
C HIS A 74 -19.51 -2.32 9.65
N LYS A 75 -20.19 -2.10 8.53
CA LYS A 75 -20.06 -2.91 7.30
C LYS A 75 -18.75 -2.59 6.57
N CYS A 76 -17.64 -2.98 7.17
CA CYS A 76 -16.30 -2.83 6.58
C CYS A 76 -15.48 -4.11 6.74
N THR A 77 -14.38 -4.19 6.03
CA THR A 77 -13.37 -5.25 6.20
C THR A 77 -12.08 -4.62 6.72
N MET A 78 -11.28 -5.39 7.44
CA MET A 78 -10.01 -4.93 7.98
C MET A 78 -8.90 -5.90 7.58
N GLU A 79 -7.87 -5.36 6.94
CA GLU A 79 -6.64 -6.06 6.62
C GLU A 79 -5.60 -5.70 7.68
N LEU A 80 -5.22 -6.68 8.50
CA LEU A 80 -4.16 -6.50 9.48
C LEU A 80 -2.83 -6.93 8.88
N THR A 81 -1.91 -6.00 8.76
CA THR A 81 -0.53 -6.25 8.35
C THR A 81 0.36 -5.88 9.52
N PRO A 82 1.09 -6.83 10.12
CA PRO A 82 2.05 -6.48 11.16
C PRO A 82 3.06 -5.48 10.61
N MET A 83 3.51 -4.57 11.46
CA MET A 83 4.60 -3.66 11.12
C MET A 83 5.93 -4.39 11.33
N ASP A 84 6.15 -5.41 10.52
CA ASP A 84 7.41 -6.13 10.44
C ASP A 84 8.25 -5.60 9.28
N GLU A 85 9.50 -6.01 9.21
CA GLU A 85 10.47 -5.56 8.22
C GLU A 85 10.05 -5.88 6.79
N ASP A 86 9.26 -6.93 6.62
CA ASP A 86 8.76 -7.36 5.32
C ASP A 86 7.53 -6.57 4.87
N SER A 87 6.84 -5.89 5.80
CA SER A 87 5.60 -5.16 5.52
C SER A 87 5.81 -3.80 4.86
N LEU A 88 7.00 -3.23 4.95
CA LEU A 88 7.31 -1.93 4.36
C LEU A 88 8.11 -2.09 3.06
N ALA A 89 7.67 -1.40 2.02
CA ALA A 89 8.44 -1.26 0.81
C ALA A 89 9.62 -0.31 1.02
N ASN A 90 10.73 -0.54 0.31
CA ASN A 90 11.86 0.38 0.35
C ASN A 90 11.70 1.60 -0.56
N TRP A 91 10.51 1.78 -1.17
CA TRP A 91 10.18 2.89 -2.07
C TRP A 91 11.24 3.11 -3.17
N ALA A 92 11.62 2.00 -3.83
CA ALA A 92 12.65 1.99 -4.86
C ALA A 92 14.03 2.43 -4.34
N GLY A 93 14.40 1.98 -3.14
CA GLY A 93 15.69 2.28 -2.49
C GLY A 93 15.76 3.67 -1.84
N ARG A 94 14.65 4.42 -1.79
CA ARG A 94 14.61 5.79 -1.24
C ARG A 94 14.19 5.86 0.22
N PHE A 95 13.76 4.75 0.79
CA PHE A 95 13.37 4.65 2.18
C PHE A 95 14.33 3.71 2.91
N ASP A 96 15.02 4.24 3.89
CA ASP A 96 15.88 3.47 4.76
C ASP A 96 15.03 2.76 5.82
N LYS A 97 14.70 1.50 5.53
CA LYS A 97 13.91 0.66 6.43
C LYS A 97 14.63 0.42 7.74
N GLU A 98 15.94 0.18 7.70
CA GLU A 98 16.75 -0.14 8.88
C GLU A 98 16.77 1.04 9.86
N ALA A 99 17.03 2.24 9.37
CA ALA A 99 16.97 3.45 10.19
C ALA A 99 15.58 3.69 10.76
N PHE A 100 14.52 3.44 9.98
CA PHE A 100 13.14 3.57 10.43
C PHE A 100 12.82 2.59 11.55
N TYR A 101 13.10 1.30 11.36
CA TYR A 101 12.83 0.29 12.39
C TYR A 101 13.62 0.51 13.66
N LYS A 102 14.90 0.84 13.56
CA LYS A 102 15.75 1.15 14.69
C LYS A 102 15.21 2.32 15.52
N SER A 103 14.67 3.34 14.87
CA SER A 103 14.13 4.52 15.55
C SER A 103 12.75 4.29 16.19
N HIS A 104 11.94 3.34 15.68
CA HIS A 104 10.54 3.16 16.08
C HIS A 104 10.26 1.88 16.85
N LEU A 105 11.04 0.82 16.63
CA LEU A 105 10.82 -0.50 17.22
C LEU A 105 11.99 -1.00 18.09
N GLY A 106 13.08 -0.23 18.20
CA GLY A 106 14.24 -0.59 19.00
C GLY A 106 15.26 -1.50 18.28
N GLU A 107 16.35 -1.85 18.96
CA GLU A 107 17.55 -2.50 18.37
C GLU A 107 17.38 -3.97 17.93
N THR A 108 16.17 -4.53 17.96
CA THR A 108 16.00 -5.99 17.95
C THR A 108 15.93 -6.66 16.59
N THR A 109 16.07 -5.93 15.49
CA THR A 109 15.97 -6.60 14.19
C THR A 109 17.12 -6.25 13.28
N SER A 110 18.14 -7.10 13.32
CA SER A 110 19.16 -7.20 12.26
C SER A 110 18.62 -8.07 11.13
N VAL A 111 17.74 -7.54 10.28
CA VAL A 111 17.36 -8.30 9.10
C VAL A 111 18.40 -8.08 8.02
N GLU A 112 19.01 -9.16 7.63
CA GLU A 112 19.87 -9.19 6.47
C GLU A 112 19.06 -8.88 5.21
N ASN A 113 18.95 -7.61 4.85
CA ASN A 113 18.42 -7.10 3.57
C ASN A 113 19.10 -7.74 2.33
N ARG A 114 20.02 -8.67 2.56
CA ARG A 114 20.78 -9.39 1.54
C ARG A 114 19.93 -10.30 0.68
N SER A 115 18.90 -10.92 1.26
CA SER A 115 18.07 -11.87 0.52
C SER A 115 17.20 -11.19 -0.56
N TYR A 116 16.65 -10.01 -0.27
CA TYR A 116 15.80 -9.27 -1.22
C TYR A 116 16.61 -8.68 -2.39
N LYS A 117 17.74 -8.01 -2.11
CA LYS A 117 18.60 -7.49 -3.18
C LYS A 117 19.18 -8.61 -4.05
N GLN A 118 19.55 -9.74 -3.45
CA GLN A 118 20.09 -10.88 -4.17
C GLN A 118 19.03 -11.60 -5.01
N TYR A 119 17.82 -11.78 -4.48
CA TYR A 119 16.69 -12.38 -5.19
C TYR A 119 16.24 -11.49 -6.37
N ASN A 120 16.16 -10.18 -6.16
CA ASN A 120 15.82 -9.20 -7.19
C ASN A 120 16.74 -9.25 -8.39
N LYS A 121 18.05 -9.37 -8.16
CA LYS A 121 19.06 -9.44 -9.22
C LYS A 121 19.09 -10.79 -9.94
N SER A 122 18.71 -11.85 -9.25
CA SER A 122 18.67 -13.21 -9.82
C SER A 122 17.39 -13.52 -10.60
N ASN A 123 16.31 -12.77 -10.39
CA ASN A 123 15.03 -13.00 -11.08
C ASN A 123 14.52 -11.73 -11.77
N PRO A 124 14.94 -11.47 -12.99
CA PRO A 124 14.56 -10.28 -13.77
C PRO A 124 13.14 -10.37 -14.35
N SER A 125 12.22 -11.05 -13.68
CA SER A 125 10.82 -11.15 -14.12
C SER A 125 10.20 -9.78 -14.32
N PRO A 126 9.36 -9.60 -15.35
CA PRO A 126 8.63 -8.36 -15.56
C PRO A 126 7.74 -8.03 -14.36
N CYS A 127 7.75 -6.76 -13.94
CA CYS A 127 6.79 -6.28 -12.96
C CYS A 127 5.45 -6.01 -13.66
N ASN A 128 4.37 -6.66 -13.20
CA ASN A 128 3.06 -6.57 -13.84
C ASN A 128 2.33 -5.24 -13.60
N GLN A 129 2.84 -4.37 -12.73
CA GLN A 129 2.23 -3.08 -12.40
C GLN A 129 2.01 -2.20 -13.63
N LEU A 130 2.97 -2.21 -14.58
CA LEU A 130 2.90 -1.41 -15.80
C LEU A 130 1.74 -1.79 -16.75
N TRP A 131 1.09 -2.94 -16.52
CA TRP A 131 -0.03 -3.43 -17.33
C TRP A 131 -1.37 -3.41 -16.58
N LYS A 132 -1.37 -3.03 -15.29
CA LYS A 132 -2.58 -3.07 -14.46
C LYS A 132 -3.02 -1.70 -13.98
N TRP A 133 -2.08 -0.76 -13.80
CA TRP A 133 -2.33 0.45 -13.03
C TRP A 133 -1.74 1.68 -13.72
N LEU A 134 -2.40 2.81 -13.53
CA LEU A 134 -1.81 4.14 -13.64
C LEU A 134 -1.86 4.77 -12.26
N VAL A 135 -0.80 5.47 -11.89
CA VAL A 135 -0.75 6.24 -10.66
C VAL A 135 -0.84 7.71 -11.03
N VAL A 136 -1.86 8.37 -10.52
CA VAL A 136 -2.14 9.78 -10.78
C VAL A 136 -1.99 10.54 -9.48
N TYR A 137 -1.22 11.60 -9.50
CA TYR A 137 -1.06 12.49 -8.36
C TYR A 137 -2.18 13.54 -8.32
N TRP A 138 -2.34 14.18 -7.16
CA TRP A 138 -3.36 15.18 -6.93
C TRP A 138 -3.31 16.37 -7.90
N ASP A 139 -2.12 16.66 -8.48
CA ASP A 139 -1.88 17.70 -9.46
C ASP A 139 -2.07 17.25 -10.92
N GLY A 140 -2.57 16.03 -11.11
CA GLY A 140 -2.81 15.43 -12.42
C GLY A 140 -1.60 14.73 -13.04
N LYS A 141 -0.40 14.83 -12.46
CA LYS A 141 0.77 14.10 -12.96
C LYS A 141 0.54 12.59 -12.91
N VAL A 142 0.89 11.92 -13.98
CA VAL A 142 0.83 10.46 -14.08
C VAL A 142 2.24 9.89 -14.03
N VAL A 143 2.44 8.91 -13.17
CA VAL A 143 3.74 8.25 -12.99
C VAL A 143 3.66 6.75 -13.25
N MET A 144 4.82 6.13 -13.47
CA MET A 144 4.93 4.73 -13.84
C MET A 144 4.46 3.78 -12.74
N CYS A 145 4.69 4.13 -11.47
CA CYS A 145 4.48 3.22 -10.35
C CYS A 145 4.19 3.98 -9.04
N CYS A 146 3.46 3.33 -8.12
CA CYS A 146 3.11 3.89 -6.82
C CYS A 146 4.32 4.18 -5.90
N VAL A 147 5.48 3.58 -6.15
CA VAL A 147 6.71 3.89 -5.39
C VAL A 147 7.45 5.13 -5.89
N ASP A 148 7.00 5.73 -6.98
CA ASP A 148 7.61 6.95 -7.54
C ASP A 148 7.09 8.22 -6.85
N MET A 149 7.23 8.30 -5.54
CA MET A 149 6.69 9.40 -4.72
C MET A 149 7.21 10.80 -5.09
N PHE A 150 8.21 10.90 -5.95
CA PHE A 150 8.79 12.16 -6.42
C PHE A 150 8.55 12.45 -7.91
N ALA A 151 7.69 11.68 -8.57
CA ALA A 151 7.40 11.79 -9.99
C ALA A 151 8.66 11.79 -10.88
N THR A 152 9.60 10.88 -10.60
CA THR A 152 10.87 10.76 -11.35
C THR A 152 10.71 10.02 -12.67
N THR A 153 9.58 9.33 -12.88
CA THR A 153 9.24 8.64 -14.11
C THR A 153 7.89 9.13 -14.67
N PRO A 154 7.77 10.41 -15.05
CA PRO A 154 6.52 10.97 -15.52
C PRO A 154 6.10 10.34 -16.85
N LEU A 155 4.83 10.00 -16.95
CA LEU A 155 4.20 9.46 -18.17
C LEU A 155 3.38 10.50 -18.93
N GLY A 156 2.89 11.52 -18.23
CA GLY A 156 2.05 12.59 -18.73
C GLY A 156 1.33 13.32 -17.61
N ASN A 157 0.33 14.14 -17.98
CA ASN A 157 -0.48 14.90 -17.03
C ASN A 157 -1.96 14.87 -17.48
N LEU A 158 -2.87 14.44 -16.64
CA LEU A 158 -4.30 14.35 -16.98
C LEU A 158 -5.02 15.70 -17.11
N ASN A 159 -4.34 16.81 -16.77
CA ASN A 159 -4.81 18.15 -17.13
C ASN A 159 -4.59 18.48 -18.64
N GLU A 160 -3.72 17.72 -19.30
CA GLU A 160 -3.30 17.93 -20.70
C GLU A 160 -3.56 16.72 -21.59
N ASN A 161 -3.57 15.53 -21.00
CA ASN A 161 -3.66 14.26 -21.71
C ASN A 161 -4.89 13.47 -21.24
N THR A 162 -5.46 12.70 -22.13
CA THR A 162 -6.43 11.66 -21.75
C THR A 162 -5.73 10.45 -21.12
N VAL A 163 -6.47 9.68 -20.32
CA VAL A 163 -5.98 8.40 -19.76
C VAL A 163 -5.50 7.46 -20.89
N ALA A 164 -6.21 7.42 -22.01
CA ALA A 164 -5.86 6.56 -23.14
C ALA A 164 -4.53 6.98 -23.80
N GLU A 165 -4.28 8.27 -23.96
CA GLU A 165 -3.01 8.78 -24.51
C GLU A 165 -1.83 8.44 -23.60
N VAL A 166 -1.97 8.61 -22.29
CA VAL A 166 -0.91 8.25 -21.32
C VAL A 166 -0.67 6.75 -21.31
N TRP A 167 -1.76 5.96 -21.26
CA TRP A 167 -1.69 4.49 -21.21
C TRP A 167 -1.02 3.87 -22.45
N ASN A 168 -1.27 4.46 -23.63
CA ASN A 168 -0.71 4.02 -24.91
C ASN A 168 0.54 4.84 -25.31
N GLY A 169 0.99 5.75 -24.46
CA GLY A 169 2.10 6.66 -24.73
C GLY A 169 3.44 5.94 -24.91
N LYS A 170 4.31 6.56 -25.69
CA LYS A 170 5.65 6.01 -26.00
C LYS A 170 6.46 5.71 -24.76
N THR A 171 6.39 6.54 -23.73
CA THR A 171 7.16 6.41 -22.50
C THR A 171 6.79 5.12 -21.76
N LEU A 172 5.51 4.89 -21.50
CA LEU A 172 5.05 3.67 -20.84
C LEU A 172 5.31 2.43 -21.70
N HIS A 173 5.13 2.56 -23.02
CA HIS A 173 5.44 1.48 -23.95
C HIS A 173 6.93 1.09 -23.92
N ASN A 174 7.85 2.05 -23.82
CA ASN A 174 9.28 1.78 -23.70
C ASN A 174 9.61 1.07 -22.37
N PHE A 175 9.02 1.48 -21.26
CA PHE A 175 9.19 0.78 -19.97
C PHE A 175 8.66 -0.66 -20.05
N ARG A 176 7.49 -0.89 -20.66
CA ARG A 176 6.97 -2.24 -20.92
C ARG A 176 7.91 -3.09 -21.75
N LYS A 177 8.50 -2.52 -22.82
CA LYS A 177 9.51 -3.22 -23.64
C LYS A 177 10.75 -3.60 -22.82
N GLN A 178 11.26 -2.71 -21.98
CA GLN A 178 12.40 -3.00 -21.11
C GLN A 178 12.06 -4.15 -20.15
N MET A 179 10.88 -4.15 -19.54
CA MET A 179 10.40 -5.23 -18.68
C MET A 179 10.36 -6.59 -19.42
N ILE A 180 9.75 -6.64 -20.61
CA ILE A 180 9.66 -7.87 -21.42
C ILE A 180 11.06 -8.39 -21.80
N ARG A 181 11.98 -7.49 -22.08
CA ARG A 181 13.38 -7.84 -22.41
C ARG A 181 14.22 -8.21 -21.17
N ARG A 182 13.61 -8.33 -20.00
CA ARG A 182 14.28 -8.59 -18.72
C ARG A 182 15.33 -7.53 -18.34
N LYS A 183 15.15 -6.31 -18.83
CA LYS A 183 15.99 -5.14 -18.54
C LYS A 183 15.39 -4.23 -17.49
N ARG A 184 14.72 -4.83 -16.49
CA ARG A 184 14.04 -4.11 -15.42
C ARG A 184 15.00 -3.18 -14.67
N PHE A 185 16.19 -3.65 -14.38
CA PHE A 185 17.17 -2.90 -13.59
C PHE A 185 17.87 -1.77 -14.37
N ASP A 186 17.64 -1.68 -15.68
CA ASP A 186 18.05 -0.54 -16.49
C ASP A 186 17.09 0.65 -16.31
N ILE A 187 15.92 0.43 -15.67
CA ILE A 187 14.97 1.48 -15.33
C ILE A 187 15.36 2.03 -13.95
N PRO A 188 15.74 3.31 -13.82
CA PRO A 188 16.28 3.85 -12.57
C PRO A 188 15.35 3.65 -11.35
N LEU A 189 14.04 3.80 -11.54
CA LEU A 189 13.06 3.57 -10.47
C LEU A 189 13.00 2.10 -10.00
N CYS A 190 13.32 1.17 -10.88
CA CYS A 190 13.20 -0.27 -10.60
C CYS A 190 14.52 -0.89 -10.12
N GLN A 191 15.62 -0.15 -10.16
CA GLN A 191 16.97 -0.65 -9.91
C GLN A 191 17.11 -1.24 -8.49
N ASP A 192 16.56 -0.56 -7.50
CA ASP A 192 16.63 -0.95 -6.09
C ASP A 192 15.25 -1.26 -5.49
N CYS A 193 14.23 -1.43 -6.33
CA CYS A 193 12.88 -1.70 -5.88
C CYS A 193 12.72 -3.14 -5.37
N ASP A 194 12.17 -3.31 -4.18
CA ASP A 194 11.86 -4.59 -3.54
C ASP A 194 10.39 -5.04 -3.67
N LEU A 195 9.50 -4.16 -4.11
CA LEU A 195 8.05 -4.42 -4.12
C LEU A 195 7.59 -5.64 -4.91
N HIS A 196 8.28 -5.97 -5.99
CA HIS A 196 7.84 -7.09 -6.84
C HIS A 196 8.02 -8.46 -6.20
N LEU A 197 8.73 -8.54 -5.09
CA LEU A 197 8.95 -9.75 -4.32
C LEU A 197 7.87 -9.96 -3.25
N GLY A 198 7.30 -8.88 -2.76
CA GLY A 198 6.41 -8.87 -1.61
C GLY A 198 4.92 -9.04 -1.91
N TRP A 199 4.50 -9.13 -3.18
CA TRP A 199 3.08 -9.25 -3.51
C TRP A 199 2.49 -10.64 -3.31
N ASN A 200 3.27 -11.59 -2.80
CA ASN A 200 2.81 -12.91 -2.36
C ASN A 200 2.36 -12.93 -0.89
N TYR A 201 2.19 -11.76 -0.24
CA TYR A 201 1.68 -11.71 1.11
C TYR A 201 0.27 -12.27 1.18
N LEU A 202 0.09 -13.21 2.07
CA LEU A 202 -1.22 -13.65 2.55
C LEU A 202 -1.88 -12.46 3.26
N LYS A 203 -2.69 -11.72 2.55
CA LYS A 203 -3.52 -10.68 3.14
C LYS A 203 -4.65 -11.35 3.91
N THR A 204 -4.69 -11.10 5.20
CA THR A 204 -5.72 -11.63 6.09
C THR A 204 -6.79 -10.56 6.31
N TYR A 205 -7.99 -10.83 5.87
CA TYR A 205 -9.13 -9.93 6.05
C TYR A 205 -10.01 -10.40 7.20
N TYR A 206 -10.48 -9.43 7.99
CA TYR A 206 -11.42 -9.66 9.07
C TYR A 206 -12.73 -8.93 8.77
N GLY A 207 -13.83 -9.64 8.95
CA GLY A 207 -15.17 -9.06 8.86
C GLY A 207 -15.55 -8.28 10.14
N PRO A 208 -16.77 -7.67 10.15
CA PRO A 208 -17.25 -6.90 11.29
C PRO A 208 -17.35 -7.69 12.60
N ASP A 209 -17.38 -9.02 12.51
CA ASP A 209 -17.41 -9.95 13.65
C ASP A 209 -16.01 -10.32 14.17
N GLY A 210 -14.97 -9.69 13.67
CA GLY A 210 -13.59 -10.00 14.00
C GLY A 210 -13.09 -11.36 13.46
N LYS A 211 -13.92 -12.08 12.67
CA LYS A 211 -13.54 -13.36 12.09
C LYS A 211 -12.85 -13.19 10.75
N LEU A 212 -12.02 -14.16 10.41
CA LEU A 212 -11.34 -14.21 9.12
C LEU A 212 -12.37 -14.24 7.99
N ALA A 213 -12.51 -13.11 7.27
CA ALA A 213 -13.47 -13.00 6.18
C ALA A 213 -12.92 -13.60 4.87
N ARG A 214 -11.60 -13.52 4.63
CA ARG A 214 -10.98 -14.01 3.41
C ARG A 214 -9.46 -14.12 3.51
N ASN A 215 -8.92 -15.27 3.08
CA ASN A 215 -7.51 -15.38 2.70
C ASN A 215 -7.43 -15.17 1.19
N LEU A 216 -6.87 -14.04 0.74
CA LEU A 216 -6.62 -13.83 -0.67
C LEU A 216 -5.16 -14.19 -0.97
N ASN A 217 -4.97 -15.38 -1.55
CA ASN A 217 -3.75 -15.67 -2.28
C ASN A 217 -3.84 -14.91 -3.60
N PHE A 218 -3.13 -13.80 -3.74
CA PHE A 218 -2.84 -13.26 -5.06
C PHE A 218 -1.81 -14.17 -5.71
N ILE A 219 -2.29 -15.23 -6.34
CA ILE A 219 -1.49 -15.97 -7.30
C ILE A 219 -1.35 -15.06 -8.52
N SER A 220 -0.12 -14.84 -8.90
CA SER A 220 0.46 -14.15 -10.07
C SER A 220 -0.43 -14.05 -11.28
#